data_ffe51c832cdccfdce713d26d7ad7eb1a
#
_entry.id   ffe51c832cdccfdce713d26d7ad7eb1a
#
_cell.length_a   1.000
_cell.length_b   1.000
_cell.length_c   1.000
_cell.angle_alpha   90.00
_cell.angle_beta   90.00
_cell.angle_gamma   90.00
#
_symmetry.space_group_name_H-M   'P 1'
#
loop_
_entity.id
_entity.type
_entity.pdbx_description
1 polymer ?
#
loop_
_entity_poly.entity_id
_entity_poly.type
_entity_poly.pdbx_seq_one_letter_code
_entity_poly.pdbx_strand_id
1 'polypeptide(L)'
;MRRLILLLLSLALLLGLGGCMPYVRQTPEEETTLITVGFSQVGAESDWRVANTESMRESLSEENGFELLFDNARQKQENQFKAIRTFIQQDVDYIVLAPVTETGWESVLEEARAAGIPVIIVDRQVEVDDPSLYTSWVGSNFRKTADEAVAWLSEKLKADGREDAVQILHLQGTPGSTAQLQRSAALEAGVAAHAEWTIAAQLNGDFTQAKAYEETLAYLQSNPAPDVVYCENDNMCFGVMQALDELGIAYGDGGVTLISFDAGRTALSYCKDGKIDLCAECNPLHGPRVRALIEQLARGETPEKLSYMPEALFTADTLTAELLESRVY
;
A
#
# COMPACT_ATOMS: atom_id res chain seq x y z
N MET A 1 75.59 -19.85 47.57
CA MET A 1 74.27 -19.40 48.06
C MET A 1 74.03 -17.88 47.91
N ARG A 2 75.00 -17.00 48.18
CA ARG A 2 74.79 -15.54 48.02
C ARG A 2 74.50 -15.03 46.59
N ARG A 3 74.99 -15.67 45.56
CA ARG A 3 74.78 -15.25 44.13
C ARG A 3 73.41 -15.70 43.60
N LEU A 4 72.80 -16.74 44.18
CA LEU A 4 71.47 -17.25 43.76
C LEU A 4 70.32 -16.36 44.34
N ILE A 5 70.55 -15.80 45.53
CA ILE A 5 69.58 -14.91 46.19
C ILE A 5 69.48 -13.55 45.49
N LEU A 6 70.61 -13.02 44.95
CA LEU A 6 70.62 -11.78 44.18
C LEU A 6 69.96 -11.90 42.82
N LEU A 7 69.97 -13.04 42.19
CA LEU A 7 69.25 -13.31 40.93
C LEU A 7 67.74 -13.43 41.11
N LEU A 8 67.27 -13.96 42.24
CA LEU A 8 65.84 -14.07 42.55
C LEU A 8 65.26 -12.70 42.98
N LEU A 9 66.03 -11.83 43.59
CA LEU A 9 65.60 -10.48 43.94
C LEU A 9 65.52 -9.52 42.73
N SER A 10 66.39 -9.73 41.74
CA SER A 10 66.32 -8.93 40.50
C SER A 10 65.18 -9.36 39.55
N LEU A 11 64.76 -10.65 39.63
CA LEU A 11 63.60 -11.15 38.86
C LEU A 11 62.29 -10.69 39.48
N ALA A 12 62.20 -10.56 40.80
CA ALA A 12 61.00 -10.04 41.49
C ALA A 12 60.80 -8.53 41.26
N LEU A 13 61.88 -7.75 41.01
CA LEU A 13 61.76 -6.27 40.71
C LEU A 13 61.34 -5.99 39.25
N LEU A 14 61.56 -6.94 38.32
CA LEU A 14 61.11 -6.80 36.93
C LEU A 14 59.67 -7.18 36.69
N LEU A 15 59.02 -7.93 37.61
CA LEU A 15 57.60 -8.29 37.55
C LEU A 15 56.65 -7.25 38.18
N GLY A 16 57.21 -6.22 38.87
CA GLY A 16 56.44 -5.17 39.54
C GLY A 16 56.09 -3.93 38.69
N LEU A 17 56.61 -3.84 37.43
CA LEU A 17 56.34 -2.76 36.50
C LEU A 17 55.31 -3.15 35.41
N GLY A 18 54.48 -4.15 35.66
CA GLY A 18 53.31 -4.48 34.88
C GLY A 18 52.30 -3.36 34.98
N GLY A 19 52.28 -2.54 33.94
CA GLY A 19 51.59 -1.25 33.84
C GLY A 19 50.17 -1.28 34.37
N CYS A 20 49.78 -0.27 35.13
CA CYS A 20 48.43 0.23 35.19
C CYS A 20 48.02 0.63 33.76
N MET A 21 47.49 -0.32 32.98
CA MET A 21 46.66 0.06 31.87
C MET A 21 45.44 0.78 32.46
N PRO A 22 45.15 2.01 32.03
CA PRO A 22 43.93 2.67 32.44
C PRO A 22 42.79 1.73 32.04
N TYR A 23 42.02 1.27 33.00
CA TYR A 23 40.77 0.58 32.77
C TYR A 23 39.85 1.58 32.05
N VAL A 24 39.81 1.49 30.73
CA VAL A 24 38.84 2.21 29.92
C VAL A 24 37.50 1.59 30.33
N ARG A 25 36.78 2.29 31.20
CA ARG A 25 35.40 1.99 31.52
C ARG A 25 34.66 2.08 30.19
N GLN A 26 34.35 0.94 29.59
CA GLN A 26 33.36 0.91 28.51
C GLN A 26 32.10 1.50 29.15
N THR A 27 31.72 2.69 28.70
CA THR A 27 30.37 3.20 28.92
C THR A 27 29.46 2.08 28.42
N PRO A 28 28.47 1.64 29.20
CA PRO A 28 27.45 0.75 28.67
C PRO A 28 26.98 1.39 27.36
N GLU A 29 27.02 0.67 26.25
CA GLU A 29 26.23 1.04 25.08
C GLU A 29 24.82 1.21 25.66
N GLU A 30 24.24 2.40 25.53
CA GLU A 30 22.82 2.58 25.77
C GLU A 30 22.15 1.59 24.83
N GLU A 31 21.58 0.50 25.37
CA GLU A 31 20.64 -0.35 24.63
C GLU A 31 19.55 0.60 24.14
N THR A 32 19.65 1.03 22.90
CA THR A 32 18.58 1.77 22.25
C THR A 32 17.40 0.81 22.17
N THR A 33 16.44 1.00 23.07
CA THR A 33 15.19 0.23 23.06
C THR A 33 14.48 0.54 21.75
N LEU A 34 14.33 -0.48 20.90
CA LEU A 34 13.60 -0.34 19.64
C LEU A 34 12.12 -0.07 19.93
N ILE A 35 11.49 0.74 19.10
CA ILE A 35 10.04 0.92 19.12
C ILE A 35 9.41 -0.29 18.43
N THR A 36 8.57 -1.03 19.16
CA THR A 36 7.88 -2.21 18.64
C THR A 36 6.59 -1.83 17.91
N VAL A 37 6.46 -2.28 16.66
CA VAL A 37 5.30 -1.98 15.82
C VAL A 37 4.67 -3.27 15.30
N GLY A 38 3.42 -3.53 15.64
CA GLY A 38 2.63 -4.61 15.04
C GLY A 38 1.98 -4.14 13.73
N PHE A 39 2.30 -4.74 12.60
CA PHE A 39 1.69 -4.42 11.31
C PHE A 39 0.86 -5.58 10.78
N SER A 40 -0.47 -5.39 10.72
CA SER A 40 -1.40 -6.33 10.08
C SER A 40 -1.75 -5.86 8.67
N GLN A 41 -1.22 -6.58 7.68
CA GLN A 41 -1.43 -6.34 6.26
C GLN A 41 -2.59 -7.18 5.72
N VAL A 42 -3.33 -6.66 4.72
CA VAL A 42 -4.43 -7.36 4.03
C VAL A 42 -3.98 -8.70 3.47
N GLY A 43 -2.90 -8.71 2.68
CA GLY A 43 -2.45 -9.87 1.93
C GLY A 43 -1.18 -9.60 1.12
N ALA A 44 -1.10 -10.26 -0.03
CA ALA A 44 -0.12 -10.03 -1.09
C ALA A 44 -0.80 -10.26 -2.45
N GLU A 45 -2.02 -9.72 -2.58
CA GLU A 45 -2.93 -9.96 -3.70
C GLU A 45 -2.56 -9.20 -4.97
N SER A 46 -1.73 -8.16 -4.86
CA SER A 46 -1.33 -7.30 -5.96
C SER A 46 0.11 -6.82 -5.82
N ASP A 47 0.72 -6.36 -6.92
CA ASP A 47 2.05 -5.75 -6.91
C ASP A 47 2.09 -4.52 -6.01
N TRP A 48 1.01 -3.71 -6.03
CA TRP A 48 0.84 -2.58 -5.12
C TRP A 48 0.96 -3.00 -3.64
N ARG A 49 0.29 -4.10 -3.27
CA ARG A 49 0.28 -4.60 -1.89
C ARG A 49 1.66 -5.08 -1.44
N VAL A 50 2.41 -5.71 -2.35
CA VAL A 50 3.80 -6.12 -2.10
C VAL A 50 4.67 -4.89 -1.89
N ALA A 51 4.58 -3.88 -2.76
CA ALA A 51 5.33 -2.63 -2.64
C ALA A 51 4.99 -1.87 -1.34
N ASN A 52 3.72 -1.84 -0.92
CA ASN A 52 3.29 -1.25 0.34
C ASN A 52 3.92 -1.97 1.54
N THR A 53 3.94 -3.31 1.51
CA THR A 53 4.57 -4.12 2.57
C THR A 53 6.07 -3.85 2.66
N GLU A 54 6.79 -3.81 1.53
CA GLU A 54 8.23 -3.53 1.52
C GLU A 54 8.53 -2.10 2.01
N SER A 55 7.72 -1.11 1.60
CA SER A 55 7.84 0.27 2.10
C SER A 55 7.72 0.34 3.63
N MET A 56 6.81 -0.43 4.23
CA MET A 56 6.66 -0.52 5.69
C MET A 56 7.89 -1.19 6.33
N ARG A 57 8.37 -2.30 5.78
CA ARG A 57 9.54 -3.03 6.30
C ARG A 57 10.81 -2.20 6.26
N GLU A 58 11.04 -1.50 5.16
CA GLU A 58 12.20 -0.61 5.01
C GLU A 58 12.15 0.55 6.01
N SER A 59 10.98 1.17 6.17
CA SER A 59 10.80 2.33 7.03
C SER A 59 10.83 1.99 8.52
N LEU A 60 10.28 0.82 8.90
CA LEU A 60 10.17 0.35 10.28
C LEU A 60 11.19 -0.76 10.58
N SER A 61 12.42 -0.59 10.10
CA SER A 61 13.54 -1.52 10.31
C SER A 61 14.33 -1.21 11.58
N GLU A 62 15.11 -2.18 12.06
CA GLU A 62 16.01 -2.00 13.21
C GLU A 62 17.03 -0.87 12.99
N GLU A 63 17.53 -0.69 11.75
CA GLU A 63 18.42 0.41 11.38
C GLU A 63 17.78 1.78 11.62
N ASN A 64 16.46 1.85 11.54
CA ASN A 64 15.65 3.04 11.80
C ASN A 64 15.15 3.14 13.26
N GLY A 65 15.52 2.19 14.13
CA GLY A 65 15.12 2.18 15.54
C GLY A 65 13.80 1.47 15.82
N PHE A 66 13.35 0.58 14.93
CA PHE A 66 12.08 -0.14 15.07
C PHE A 66 12.25 -1.65 15.06
N GLU A 67 11.36 -2.34 15.77
CA GLU A 67 11.13 -3.78 15.64
C GLU A 67 9.74 -4.00 15.03
N LEU A 68 9.67 -4.52 13.79
CA LEU A 68 8.42 -4.73 13.08
C LEU A 68 7.91 -6.17 13.22
N LEU A 69 6.79 -6.33 13.92
CA LEU A 69 6.04 -7.59 14.00
C LEU A 69 5.00 -7.63 12.87
N PHE A 70 5.29 -8.39 11.82
CA PHE A 70 4.48 -8.42 10.61
C PHE A 70 3.52 -9.62 10.58
N ASP A 71 2.23 -9.36 10.29
CA ASP A 71 1.21 -10.37 10.03
C ASP A 71 0.56 -10.16 8.66
N ASN A 72 0.40 -11.25 7.91
CA ASN A 72 -0.32 -11.27 6.64
C ASN A 72 -1.67 -11.96 6.82
N ALA A 73 -2.75 -11.19 6.74
CA ALA A 73 -4.10 -11.67 6.97
C ALA A 73 -4.65 -12.59 5.88
N ARG A 74 -3.98 -12.72 4.72
CA ARG A 74 -4.43 -13.53 3.57
C ARG A 74 -5.86 -13.18 3.15
N GLN A 75 -6.16 -11.88 3.10
CA GLN A 75 -7.45 -11.30 2.73
C GLN A 75 -8.63 -11.71 3.65
N LYS A 76 -8.32 -12.07 4.91
CA LYS A 76 -9.32 -12.49 5.89
C LYS A 76 -9.32 -11.59 7.11
N GLN A 77 -10.40 -10.85 7.30
CA GLN A 77 -10.55 -9.92 8.42
C GLN A 77 -10.41 -10.61 9.79
N GLU A 78 -10.90 -11.83 9.92
CA GLU A 78 -10.76 -12.60 11.17
C GLU A 78 -9.29 -12.91 11.53
N ASN A 79 -8.39 -12.96 10.55
CA ASN A 79 -6.95 -13.09 10.82
C ASN A 79 -6.39 -11.77 11.36
N GLN A 80 -6.84 -10.62 10.86
CA GLN A 80 -6.45 -9.31 11.38
C GLN A 80 -6.91 -9.11 12.82
N PHE A 81 -8.11 -9.55 13.17
CA PHE A 81 -8.55 -9.53 14.59
C PHE A 81 -7.65 -10.34 15.50
N LYS A 82 -7.19 -11.52 15.04
CA LYS A 82 -6.23 -12.35 15.79
C LYS A 82 -4.86 -11.67 15.88
N ALA A 83 -4.38 -11.09 14.79
CA ALA A 83 -3.10 -10.38 14.74
C ALA A 83 -3.09 -9.20 15.73
N ILE A 84 -4.12 -8.34 15.72
CA ILE A 84 -4.24 -7.20 16.62
C ILE A 84 -4.23 -7.66 18.08
N ARG A 85 -5.00 -8.71 18.45
CA ARG A 85 -4.99 -9.28 19.79
C ARG A 85 -3.63 -9.85 20.18
N THR A 86 -2.91 -10.45 19.23
CA THR A 86 -1.54 -10.91 19.45
C THR A 86 -0.59 -9.76 19.71
N PHE A 87 -0.69 -8.68 18.96
CA PHE A 87 0.10 -7.46 19.18
C PHE A 87 -0.19 -6.84 20.55
N ILE A 88 -1.47 -6.78 20.96
CA ILE A 88 -1.86 -6.33 22.30
C ILE A 88 -1.23 -7.22 23.40
N GLN A 89 -1.24 -8.56 23.23
CA GLN A 89 -0.64 -9.49 24.19
C GLN A 89 0.89 -9.38 24.26
N GLN A 90 1.53 -8.94 23.17
CA GLN A 90 2.97 -8.71 23.07
C GLN A 90 3.37 -7.30 23.53
N ASP A 91 2.39 -6.48 23.97
CA ASP A 91 2.60 -5.12 24.47
C ASP A 91 3.40 -4.23 23.49
N VAL A 92 3.04 -4.28 22.21
CA VAL A 92 3.69 -3.45 21.18
C VAL A 92 3.41 -1.97 21.45
N ASP A 93 4.34 -1.09 21.06
CA ASP A 93 4.19 0.35 21.25
C ASP A 93 3.12 0.96 20.33
N TYR A 94 3.01 0.42 19.09
CA TYR A 94 2.06 0.90 18.09
C TYR A 94 1.50 -0.25 17.25
N ILE A 95 0.27 -0.09 16.77
CA ILE A 95 -0.33 -0.99 15.78
C ILE A 95 -0.55 -0.22 14.48
N VAL A 96 -0.13 -0.80 13.36
CA VAL A 96 -0.45 -0.36 11.99
C VAL A 96 -1.40 -1.38 11.37
N LEU A 97 -2.51 -0.92 10.82
CA LEU A 97 -3.55 -1.78 10.25
C LEU A 97 -3.90 -1.32 8.83
N ALA A 98 -3.72 -2.22 7.86
CA ALA A 98 -4.32 -2.10 6.53
C ALA A 98 -5.58 -2.98 6.50
N PRO A 99 -6.81 -2.43 6.67
CA PRO A 99 -8.00 -3.24 6.87
C PRO A 99 -8.47 -3.94 5.60
N VAL A 100 -9.03 -5.16 5.71
CA VAL A 100 -9.60 -5.89 4.55
C VAL A 100 -10.83 -5.17 4.03
N THR A 101 -11.75 -4.76 4.91
CA THR A 101 -12.98 -4.02 4.63
C THR A 101 -13.13 -2.86 5.61
N GLU A 102 -14.09 -1.95 5.38
CA GLU A 102 -14.29 -0.79 6.25
C GLU A 102 -14.98 -1.11 7.57
N THR A 103 -15.86 -2.10 7.61
CA THR A 103 -16.78 -2.35 8.74
C THR A 103 -16.32 -3.44 9.70
N GLY A 104 -16.84 -3.40 10.95
CA GLY A 104 -16.67 -4.46 11.95
C GLY A 104 -15.42 -4.34 12.81
N TRP A 105 -14.84 -3.15 12.92
CA TRP A 105 -13.56 -2.91 13.60
C TRP A 105 -13.69 -2.45 15.06
N GLU A 106 -14.88 -1.98 15.48
CA GLU A 106 -15.12 -1.34 16.78
C GLU A 106 -14.52 -2.14 17.93
N SER A 107 -14.88 -3.42 18.04
CA SER A 107 -14.50 -4.25 19.18
C SER A 107 -12.97 -4.39 19.35
N VAL A 108 -12.26 -4.71 18.26
CA VAL A 108 -10.80 -4.93 18.33
C VAL A 108 -10.02 -3.62 18.48
N LEU A 109 -10.54 -2.51 17.96
CA LEU A 109 -9.94 -1.19 18.15
C LEU A 109 -10.21 -0.67 19.58
N GLU A 110 -11.35 -1.00 20.18
CA GLU A 110 -11.62 -0.75 21.61
C GLU A 110 -10.66 -1.56 22.52
N GLU A 111 -10.35 -2.81 22.15
CA GLU A 111 -9.36 -3.63 22.85
C GLU A 111 -7.97 -2.97 22.80
N ALA A 112 -7.53 -2.49 21.63
CA ALA A 112 -6.24 -1.78 21.48
C ALA A 112 -6.22 -0.47 22.30
N ARG A 113 -7.30 0.32 22.24
CA ARG A 113 -7.45 1.55 23.04
C ARG A 113 -7.41 1.26 24.54
N ALA A 114 -8.08 0.21 25.01
CA ALA A 114 -8.08 -0.19 26.42
C ALA A 114 -6.70 -0.62 26.91
N ALA A 115 -5.87 -1.19 26.00
CA ALA A 115 -4.46 -1.49 26.24
C ALA A 115 -3.55 -0.26 26.19
N GLY A 116 -4.06 0.91 25.76
CA GLY A 116 -3.28 2.13 25.61
C GLY A 116 -2.40 2.16 24.37
N ILE A 117 -2.62 1.28 23.40
CA ILE A 117 -1.80 1.15 22.18
C ILE A 117 -2.42 1.98 21.05
N PRO A 118 -1.73 3.03 20.55
CA PRO A 118 -2.19 3.82 19.42
C PRO A 118 -2.26 2.99 18.13
N VAL A 119 -3.33 3.18 17.34
CA VAL A 119 -3.54 2.50 16.07
C VAL A 119 -3.43 3.50 14.92
N ILE A 120 -2.60 3.21 13.92
CA ILE A 120 -2.50 3.93 12.66
C ILE A 120 -3.14 3.07 11.57
N ILE A 121 -4.17 3.60 10.93
CA ILE A 121 -4.81 2.94 9.78
C ILE A 121 -4.09 3.34 8.51
N VAL A 122 -3.87 2.41 7.59
CA VAL A 122 -3.20 2.68 6.30
C VAL A 122 -3.99 2.14 5.13
N ASP A 123 -3.88 2.80 3.97
CA ASP A 123 -4.55 2.45 2.72
C ASP A 123 -6.09 2.55 2.84
N ARG A 124 -6.75 1.44 3.11
CA ARG A 124 -8.20 1.39 3.30
C ARG A 124 -8.59 2.00 4.65
N GLN A 125 -9.77 2.58 4.72
CA GLN A 125 -10.31 3.18 5.95
C GLN A 125 -11.08 2.16 6.79
N VAL A 126 -11.42 2.55 8.00
CA VAL A 126 -12.36 1.86 8.88
C VAL A 126 -13.58 2.75 9.11
N GLU A 127 -14.77 2.18 9.05
CA GLU A 127 -16.02 2.83 9.42
C GLU A 127 -16.32 2.49 10.89
N VAL A 128 -16.20 3.46 11.76
CA VAL A 128 -16.41 3.34 13.21
C VAL A 128 -17.19 4.54 13.73
N ASP A 129 -18.09 4.34 14.68
CA ASP A 129 -18.89 5.41 15.29
C ASP A 129 -18.04 6.40 16.10
N ASP A 130 -17.00 5.89 16.76
CA ASP A 130 -16.05 6.71 17.53
C ASP A 130 -14.71 6.85 16.78
N PRO A 131 -14.45 7.99 16.12
CA PRO A 131 -13.21 8.19 15.39
C PRO A 131 -11.96 8.24 16.28
N SER A 132 -12.10 8.29 17.62
CA SER A 132 -10.97 8.23 18.54
C SER A 132 -10.39 6.83 18.69
N LEU A 133 -11.03 5.79 18.14
CA LEU A 133 -10.56 4.41 18.15
C LEU A 133 -9.26 4.18 17.36
N TYR A 134 -8.91 5.08 16.48
CA TYR A 134 -7.60 5.09 15.83
C TYR A 134 -6.98 6.50 15.86
N THR A 135 -5.66 6.57 15.84
CA THR A 135 -4.93 7.83 16.00
C THR A 135 -4.86 8.63 14.71
N SER A 136 -4.44 7.99 13.62
CA SER A 136 -4.26 8.62 12.31
C SER A 136 -4.54 7.63 11.19
N TRP A 137 -4.80 8.14 9.99
CA TRP A 137 -4.92 7.37 8.76
C TRP A 137 -3.98 7.95 7.70
N VAL A 138 -3.33 7.05 6.93
CA VAL A 138 -2.46 7.37 5.79
C VAL A 138 -2.95 6.64 4.56
N GLY A 139 -3.20 7.34 3.46
CA GLY A 139 -3.63 6.68 2.22
C GLY A 139 -3.99 7.66 1.11
N SER A 140 -4.64 7.11 0.09
CA SER A 140 -5.05 7.79 -1.13
C SER A 140 -6.40 8.49 -0.99
N ASN A 141 -6.59 9.58 -1.71
CA ASN A 141 -7.93 10.13 -1.89
C ASN A 141 -8.61 9.42 -3.07
N PHE A 142 -9.04 8.16 -2.84
CA PHE A 142 -9.61 7.29 -3.86
C PHE A 142 -10.75 7.93 -4.63
N ARG A 143 -11.63 8.69 -3.94
CA ARG A 143 -12.75 9.36 -4.59
C ARG A 143 -12.28 10.45 -5.54
N LYS A 144 -11.37 11.33 -5.08
CA LYS A 144 -10.85 12.44 -5.91
C LYS A 144 -10.15 11.90 -7.16
N THR A 145 -9.24 10.93 -6.99
CA THR A 145 -8.48 10.34 -8.10
C THR A 145 -9.40 9.65 -9.10
N ALA A 146 -10.46 8.99 -8.62
CA ALA A 146 -11.46 8.34 -9.47
C ALA A 146 -12.36 9.35 -10.18
N ASP A 147 -12.80 10.44 -9.52
CA ASP A 147 -13.54 11.53 -10.16
C ASP A 147 -12.72 12.20 -11.29
N GLU A 148 -11.41 12.38 -11.05
CA GLU A 148 -10.47 12.90 -12.07
C GLU A 148 -10.30 11.92 -13.25
N ALA A 149 -10.24 10.61 -13.00
CA ALA A 149 -10.18 9.60 -14.05
C ALA A 149 -11.47 9.57 -14.91
N VAL A 150 -12.64 9.71 -14.29
CA VAL A 150 -13.93 9.78 -14.97
C VAL A 150 -14.05 11.07 -15.79
N ALA A 151 -13.60 12.20 -15.26
CA ALA A 151 -13.55 13.47 -16.01
C ALA A 151 -12.61 13.36 -17.23
N TRP A 152 -11.44 12.75 -17.06
CA TRP A 152 -10.54 12.47 -18.18
C TRP A 152 -11.19 11.58 -19.24
N LEU A 153 -11.93 10.54 -18.84
CA LEU A 153 -12.63 9.65 -19.77
C LEU A 153 -13.63 10.43 -20.62
N SER A 154 -14.40 11.35 -20.02
CA SER A 154 -15.35 12.20 -20.74
C SER A 154 -14.66 13.04 -21.82
N GLU A 155 -13.56 13.70 -21.48
CA GLU A 155 -12.78 14.49 -22.44
C GLU A 155 -12.13 13.63 -23.53
N LYS A 156 -11.63 12.44 -23.19
CA LYS A 156 -11.05 11.49 -24.15
C LYS A 156 -12.07 11.04 -25.18
N LEU A 157 -13.25 10.56 -24.73
CA LEU A 157 -14.31 10.10 -25.62
C LEU A 157 -14.79 11.20 -26.55
N LYS A 158 -14.92 12.43 -26.04
CA LYS A 158 -15.26 13.61 -26.83
C LYS A 158 -14.19 13.91 -27.88
N ALA A 159 -12.92 13.90 -27.49
CA ALA A 159 -11.80 14.14 -28.43
C ALA A 159 -11.75 13.09 -29.54
N ASP A 160 -12.10 11.84 -29.24
CA ASP A 160 -12.12 10.71 -30.17
C ASP A 160 -13.42 10.65 -31.02
N GLY A 161 -14.42 11.50 -30.74
CA GLY A 161 -15.74 11.46 -31.38
C GLY A 161 -16.51 10.17 -31.08
N ARG A 162 -16.33 9.60 -29.89
CA ARG A 162 -16.91 8.33 -29.39
C ARG A 162 -17.90 8.59 -28.25
N GLU A 163 -18.64 9.68 -28.30
CA GLU A 163 -19.56 10.08 -27.23
C GLU A 163 -20.88 9.30 -27.23
N ASP A 164 -21.26 8.68 -28.34
CA ASP A 164 -22.56 8.04 -28.51
C ASP A 164 -22.56 6.59 -28.02
N ALA A 165 -23.51 6.26 -27.14
CA ALA A 165 -23.83 4.88 -26.69
C ALA A 165 -22.63 4.10 -26.12
N VAL A 166 -21.88 4.70 -25.21
CA VAL A 166 -20.66 4.14 -24.60
C VAL A 166 -20.99 2.99 -23.64
N GLN A 167 -20.43 1.82 -23.92
CA GLN A 167 -20.54 0.63 -23.08
C GLN A 167 -19.28 0.45 -22.21
N ILE A 168 -19.45 0.50 -20.89
CA ILE A 168 -18.36 0.43 -19.92
C ILE A 168 -18.40 -0.92 -19.19
N LEU A 169 -17.32 -1.69 -19.28
CA LEU A 169 -17.11 -2.86 -18.42
C LEU A 169 -16.36 -2.41 -17.17
N HIS A 170 -16.92 -2.71 -16.00
CA HIS A 170 -16.37 -2.30 -14.72
C HIS A 170 -15.77 -3.51 -13.97
N LEU A 171 -14.44 -3.53 -13.80
CA LEU A 171 -13.70 -4.51 -12.99
C LEU A 171 -13.52 -3.96 -11.59
N GLN A 172 -14.26 -4.52 -10.63
CA GLN A 172 -14.27 -4.10 -9.24
C GLN A 172 -13.23 -4.85 -8.40
N GLY A 173 -12.62 -4.13 -7.47
CA GLY A 173 -11.76 -4.69 -6.45
C GLY A 173 -12.52 -5.47 -5.36
N THR A 174 -11.85 -5.71 -4.24
CA THR A 174 -12.42 -6.42 -3.08
C THR A 174 -13.66 -5.70 -2.57
N PRO A 175 -14.85 -6.33 -2.58
CA PRO A 175 -16.09 -5.70 -2.15
C PRO A 175 -16.02 -5.18 -0.70
N GLY A 176 -16.50 -3.95 -0.47
CA GLY A 176 -16.52 -3.31 0.85
C GLY A 176 -15.17 -2.73 1.29
N SER A 177 -14.17 -2.69 0.42
CA SER A 177 -12.94 -1.93 0.65
C SER A 177 -13.10 -0.48 0.21
N THR A 178 -12.47 0.45 0.91
CA THR A 178 -12.53 1.90 0.61
C THR A 178 -12.22 2.22 -0.86
N ALA A 179 -11.18 1.60 -1.41
CA ALA A 179 -10.79 1.79 -2.80
C ALA A 179 -11.90 1.38 -3.76
N GLN A 180 -12.47 0.17 -3.59
CA GLN A 180 -13.58 -0.31 -4.40
C GLN A 180 -14.81 0.59 -4.25
N LEU A 181 -15.25 0.88 -3.03
CA LEU A 181 -16.45 1.70 -2.79
C LEU A 181 -16.34 3.09 -3.43
N GLN A 182 -15.20 3.76 -3.29
CA GLN A 182 -15.02 5.13 -3.78
C GLN A 182 -14.75 5.19 -5.29
N ARG A 183 -14.01 4.24 -5.87
CA ARG A 183 -13.78 4.13 -7.32
C ARG A 183 -15.08 3.78 -8.05
N SER A 184 -15.84 2.81 -7.53
CA SER A 184 -17.16 2.46 -8.07
C SER A 184 -18.13 3.64 -8.01
N ALA A 185 -18.23 4.34 -6.87
CA ALA A 185 -19.13 5.47 -6.71
C ALA A 185 -18.79 6.65 -7.65
N ALA A 186 -17.51 6.87 -7.97
CA ALA A 186 -17.11 7.87 -8.94
C ALA A 186 -17.57 7.51 -10.36
N LEU A 187 -17.36 6.25 -10.79
CA LEU A 187 -17.83 5.77 -12.10
C LEU A 187 -19.34 5.85 -12.20
N GLU A 188 -20.08 5.41 -11.18
CA GLU A 188 -21.54 5.46 -11.15
C GLU A 188 -22.06 6.89 -11.24
N ALA A 189 -21.40 7.85 -10.56
CA ALA A 189 -21.74 9.25 -10.66
C ALA A 189 -21.47 9.82 -12.07
N GLY A 190 -20.38 9.39 -12.71
CA GLY A 190 -20.08 9.74 -14.10
C GLY A 190 -21.13 9.22 -15.06
N VAL A 191 -21.52 7.95 -14.94
CA VAL A 191 -22.59 7.35 -15.75
C VAL A 191 -23.93 8.05 -15.53
N ALA A 192 -24.25 8.43 -14.29
CA ALA A 192 -25.46 9.19 -14.02
C ALA A 192 -25.46 10.61 -14.65
N ALA A 193 -24.28 11.19 -14.88
CA ALA A 193 -24.13 12.51 -15.49
C ALA A 193 -24.12 12.48 -17.04
N HIS A 194 -23.88 11.30 -17.66
CA HIS A 194 -23.77 11.12 -19.11
C HIS A 194 -24.83 10.12 -19.58
N ALA A 195 -25.90 10.62 -20.21
CA ALA A 195 -27.05 9.79 -20.62
C ALA A 195 -26.68 8.70 -21.66
N GLU A 196 -25.59 8.90 -22.38
CA GLU A 196 -25.02 8.00 -23.40
C GLU A 196 -24.15 6.89 -22.80
N TRP A 197 -23.77 6.97 -21.52
CA TRP A 197 -22.93 5.97 -20.88
C TRP A 197 -23.76 4.88 -20.19
N THR A 198 -23.32 3.66 -20.32
CA THR A 198 -23.96 2.50 -19.66
C THR A 198 -22.89 1.57 -19.07
N ILE A 199 -23.06 1.17 -17.81
CA ILE A 199 -22.25 0.08 -17.27
C ILE A 199 -22.84 -1.24 -17.80
N ALA A 200 -22.15 -1.83 -18.78
CA ALA A 200 -22.57 -3.08 -19.42
C ALA A 200 -22.54 -4.27 -18.47
N ALA A 201 -21.55 -4.33 -17.58
CA ALA A 201 -21.45 -5.29 -16.49
C ALA A 201 -20.51 -4.76 -15.39
N GLN A 202 -20.70 -5.26 -14.17
CA GLN A 202 -19.78 -5.11 -13.03
C GLN A 202 -19.27 -6.50 -12.67
N LEU A 203 -17.95 -6.71 -12.80
CA LEU A 203 -17.27 -7.99 -12.55
C LEU A 203 -16.36 -7.86 -11.35
N ASN A 204 -16.40 -8.82 -10.42
CA ASN A 204 -15.53 -8.78 -9.26
C ASN A 204 -14.18 -9.47 -9.56
N GLY A 205 -13.10 -8.69 -9.62
CA GLY A 205 -11.74 -9.17 -9.80
C GLY A 205 -10.91 -9.27 -8.53
N ASP A 206 -11.44 -8.83 -7.36
CA ASP A 206 -10.78 -8.89 -6.04
C ASP A 206 -9.35 -8.32 -6.02
N PHE A 207 -9.06 -7.35 -6.88
CA PHE A 207 -7.73 -6.78 -7.12
C PHE A 207 -6.69 -7.79 -7.62
N THR A 208 -7.10 -8.94 -8.16
CA THR A 208 -6.19 -9.98 -8.66
C THR A 208 -6.25 -10.13 -10.18
N GLN A 209 -5.09 -10.36 -10.79
CA GLN A 209 -4.98 -10.56 -12.24
C GLN A 209 -5.73 -11.80 -12.70
N ALA A 210 -5.55 -12.94 -12.01
CA ALA A 210 -6.13 -14.22 -12.43
C ALA A 210 -7.66 -14.18 -12.46
N LYS A 211 -8.29 -13.64 -11.41
CA LYS A 211 -9.74 -13.54 -11.34
C LYS A 211 -10.29 -12.55 -12.37
N ALA A 212 -9.65 -11.40 -12.55
CA ALA A 212 -10.05 -10.44 -13.57
C ALA A 212 -9.97 -11.03 -14.98
N TYR A 213 -8.94 -11.82 -15.28
CA TYR A 213 -8.83 -12.55 -16.54
C TYR A 213 -10.01 -13.54 -16.74
N GLU A 214 -10.27 -14.41 -15.75
CA GLU A 214 -11.34 -15.40 -15.81
C GLU A 214 -12.72 -14.76 -16.01
N GLU A 215 -13.04 -13.75 -15.22
CA GLU A 215 -14.32 -13.03 -15.29
C GLU A 215 -14.48 -12.27 -16.62
N THR A 216 -13.42 -11.59 -17.08
CA THR A 216 -13.44 -10.86 -18.35
C THR A 216 -13.58 -11.80 -19.54
N LEU A 217 -12.83 -12.90 -19.57
CA LEU A 217 -12.90 -13.89 -20.65
C LEU A 217 -14.30 -14.50 -20.73
N ALA A 218 -14.86 -14.89 -19.58
CA ALA A 218 -16.22 -15.45 -19.51
C ALA A 218 -17.28 -14.44 -20.01
N TYR A 219 -17.14 -13.17 -19.64
CA TYR A 219 -18.04 -12.12 -20.12
C TYR A 219 -17.94 -11.94 -21.64
N LEU A 220 -16.72 -11.79 -22.19
CA LEU A 220 -16.49 -11.49 -23.60
C LEU A 220 -16.81 -12.66 -24.55
N GLN A 221 -16.81 -13.91 -24.07
CA GLN A 221 -17.25 -15.07 -24.86
C GLN A 221 -18.76 -15.02 -25.19
N SER A 222 -19.56 -14.25 -24.47
CA SER A 222 -21.02 -14.20 -24.64
C SER A 222 -21.56 -12.80 -24.91
N ASN A 223 -20.73 -11.78 -24.87
CA ASN A 223 -21.10 -10.38 -25.04
C ASN A 223 -20.18 -9.66 -26.01
N PRO A 224 -20.62 -8.58 -26.66
CA PRO A 224 -19.75 -7.76 -27.48
C PRO A 224 -18.66 -7.10 -26.63
N ALA A 225 -17.55 -6.73 -27.27
CA ALA A 225 -16.51 -5.95 -26.64
C ALA A 225 -17.08 -4.58 -26.17
N PRO A 226 -16.71 -4.12 -24.96
CA PRO A 226 -17.09 -2.79 -24.49
C PRO A 226 -16.28 -1.69 -25.19
N ASP A 227 -16.71 -0.45 -25.08
CA ASP A 227 -15.95 0.72 -25.54
C ASP A 227 -14.84 1.09 -24.55
N VAL A 228 -15.09 0.85 -23.27
CA VAL A 228 -14.22 1.19 -22.14
C VAL A 228 -14.17 0.05 -21.15
N VAL A 229 -12.99 -0.25 -20.59
CA VAL A 229 -12.84 -1.06 -19.39
C VAL A 229 -12.27 -0.19 -18.27
N TYR A 230 -13.02 -0.07 -17.19
CA TYR A 230 -12.63 0.63 -15.97
C TYR A 230 -12.15 -0.40 -14.95
N CYS A 231 -10.83 -0.53 -14.80
CA CYS A 231 -10.20 -1.50 -13.90
C CYS A 231 -9.78 -0.77 -12.61
N GLU A 232 -10.31 -1.19 -11.48
CA GLU A 232 -10.00 -0.55 -10.19
C GLU A 232 -8.58 -0.82 -9.67
N ASN A 233 -7.73 -1.59 -10.41
CA ASN A 233 -6.28 -1.63 -10.20
C ASN A 233 -5.53 -2.19 -11.42
N ASP A 234 -4.19 -2.09 -11.38
CA ASP A 234 -3.28 -2.50 -12.45
C ASP A 234 -3.31 -4.01 -12.69
N ASN A 235 -3.26 -4.83 -11.64
CA ASN A 235 -3.26 -6.29 -11.78
C ASN A 235 -4.54 -6.79 -12.47
N MET A 236 -5.71 -6.22 -12.16
CA MET A 236 -6.94 -6.54 -12.88
C MET A 236 -6.88 -6.07 -14.34
N CYS A 237 -6.32 -4.88 -14.60
CA CYS A 237 -6.13 -4.39 -15.97
C CYS A 237 -5.25 -5.36 -16.80
N PHE A 238 -4.18 -5.91 -16.21
CA PHE A 238 -3.36 -6.93 -16.88
C PHE A 238 -4.14 -8.21 -17.18
N GLY A 239 -5.05 -8.62 -16.28
CA GLY A 239 -5.96 -9.75 -16.53
C GLY A 239 -6.93 -9.47 -17.67
N VAL A 240 -7.47 -8.25 -17.75
CA VAL A 240 -8.31 -7.79 -18.87
C VAL A 240 -7.53 -7.82 -20.18
N MET A 241 -6.33 -7.25 -20.21
CA MET A 241 -5.47 -7.25 -21.41
C MET A 241 -5.22 -8.68 -21.90
N GLN A 242 -4.93 -9.61 -20.99
CA GLN A 242 -4.75 -11.03 -21.33
C GLN A 242 -6.01 -11.64 -21.98
N ALA A 243 -7.20 -11.35 -21.47
CA ALA A 243 -8.46 -11.83 -22.04
C ALA A 243 -8.75 -11.23 -23.42
N LEU A 244 -8.47 -9.93 -23.60
CA LEU A 244 -8.60 -9.24 -24.89
C LEU A 244 -7.62 -9.79 -25.94
N ASP A 245 -6.35 -10.03 -25.54
CA ASP A 245 -5.32 -10.64 -26.41
C ASP A 245 -5.74 -12.05 -26.87
N GLU A 246 -6.27 -12.89 -25.98
CA GLU A 246 -6.72 -14.25 -26.31
C GLU A 246 -7.87 -14.25 -27.33
N LEU A 247 -8.76 -13.26 -27.25
CA LEU A 247 -9.90 -13.11 -28.16
C LEU A 247 -9.57 -12.28 -29.41
N GLY A 248 -8.36 -11.74 -29.53
CA GLY A 248 -7.94 -10.90 -30.65
C GLY A 248 -8.67 -9.56 -30.70
N ILE A 249 -9.11 -9.02 -29.57
CA ILE A 249 -9.80 -7.73 -29.44
C ILE A 249 -8.76 -6.63 -29.21
N ALA A 250 -8.74 -5.62 -30.09
CA ALA A 250 -7.83 -4.49 -29.98
C ALA A 250 -8.20 -3.59 -28.76
N TYR A 251 -7.19 -3.10 -28.05
CA TYR A 251 -7.34 -2.19 -26.92
C TYR A 251 -6.24 -1.13 -26.91
N GLY A 252 -6.42 -0.10 -26.08
CA GLY A 252 -5.55 1.09 -26.08
C GLY A 252 -5.81 1.97 -27.28
N ASP A 253 -4.76 2.55 -27.85
CA ASP A 253 -4.86 3.51 -28.96
C ASP A 253 -5.65 2.94 -30.15
N GLY A 254 -6.87 3.45 -30.36
CA GLY A 254 -7.79 3.03 -31.43
C GLY A 254 -8.60 1.76 -31.15
N GLY A 255 -8.54 1.18 -29.96
CA GLY A 255 -9.32 0.02 -29.52
C GLY A 255 -10.22 0.30 -28.32
N VAL A 256 -10.40 -0.72 -27.47
CA VAL A 256 -11.08 -0.60 -26.18
C VAL A 256 -10.25 0.31 -25.27
N THR A 257 -10.83 1.37 -24.75
CA THR A 257 -10.15 2.30 -23.83
C THR A 257 -9.94 1.63 -22.48
N LEU A 258 -8.70 1.59 -22.00
CA LEU A 258 -8.36 0.99 -20.71
C LEU A 258 -7.98 2.06 -19.67
N ILE A 259 -8.69 2.06 -18.54
CA ILE A 259 -8.38 2.87 -17.36
C ILE A 259 -7.91 1.93 -16.25
N SER A 260 -6.78 2.27 -15.62
CA SER A 260 -6.19 1.51 -14.52
C SER A 260 -5.88 2.41 -13.33
N PHE A 261 -5.90 1.85 -12.14
CA PHE A 261 -5.45 2.51 -10.91
C PHE A 261 -4.24 1.77 -10.36
N ASP A 262 -3.45 2.45 -9.55
CA ASP A 262 -2.19 2.17 -8.88
C ASP A 262 -0.99 2.84 -9.56
N ALA A 263 -0.91 2.81 -10.87
CA ALA A 263 0.18 3.38 -11.68
C ALA A 263 1.56 2.80 -11.30
N GLY A 264 1.64 1.49 -11.13
CA GLY A 264 2.90 0.77 -10.97
C GLY A 264 3.75 0.81 -12.24
N ARG A 265 5.06 0.52 -12.12
CA ARG A 265 6.02 0.61 -13.23
C ARG A 265 5.56 -0.12 -14.49
N THR A 266 5.02 -1.33 -14.35
CA THR A 266 4.53 -2.14 -15.48
C THR A 266 3.35 -1.48 -16.18
N ALA A 267 2.37 -0.98 -15.41
CA ALA A 267 1.21 -0.28 -15.97
C ALA A 267 1.62 1.01 -16.66
N LEU A 268 2.52 1.79 -16.06
CA LEU A 268 3.07 3.00 -16.68
C LEU A 268 3.84 2.71 -17.97
N SER A 269 4.55 1.57 -18.05
CA SER A 269 5.21 1.14 -19.30
C SER A 269 4.17 0.81 -20.39
N TYR A 270 3.10 0.09 -20.05
CA TYR A 270 2.00 -0.17 -20.96
C TYR A 270 1.25 1.10 -21.35
N CYS A 271 1.11 2.05 -20.44
CA CYS A 271 0.53 3.35 -20.75
C CYS A 271 1.41 4.14 -21.73
N LYS A 272 2.72 4.15 -21.52
CA LYS A 272 3.68 4.77 -22.44
C LYS A 272 3.64 4.17 -23.84
N ASP A 273 3.41 2.86 -23.93
CA ASP A 273 3.28 2.11 -25.19
C ASP A 273 1.89 2.24 -25.82
N GLY A 274 0.95 3.00 -25.24
CA GLY A 274 -0.41 3.20 -25.72
C GLY A 274 -1.34 1.99 -25.55
N LYS A 275 -0.98 1.04 -24.68
CA LYS A 275 -1.82 -0.14 -24.37
C LYS A 275 -2.82 0.13 -23.24
N ILE A 276 -2.47 0.99 -22.30
CA ILE A 276 -3.36 1.52 -21.26
C ILE A 276 -3.49 3.02 -21.53
N ASP A 277 -4.72 3.53 -21.60
CA ASP A 277 -4.96 4.93 -21.97
C ASP A 277 -4.75 5.87 -20.77
N LEU A 278 -5.13 5.43 -19.57
CA LEU A 278 -4.97 6.20 -18.33
C LEU A 278 -4.52 5.29 -17.18
N CYS A 279 -3.46 5.70 -16.50
CA CYS A 279 -3.09 5.17 -15.18
C CYS A 279 -3.31 6.26 -14.12
N ALA A 280 -4.21 6.00 -13.16
CA ALA A 280 -4.46 6.86 -12.01
C ALA A 280 -3.65 6.36 -10.81
N GLU A 281 -2.77 7.21 -10.26
CA GLU A 281 -1.85 6.78 -9.20
C GLU A 281 -2.59 6.48 -7.89
N CYS A 282 -2.17 5.41 -7.23
CA CYS A 282 -2.39 5.12 -5.84
C CYS A 282 -1.01 4.77 -5.26
N ASN A 283 -0.42 5.67 -4.48
CA ASN A 283 0.97 5.55 -4.06
C ASN A 283 1.13 4.56 -2.89
N PRO A 284 1.85 3.42 -3.05
CA PRO A 284 2.01 2.41 -2.00
C PRO A 284 3.05 2.77 -0.93
N LEU A 285 3.86 3.82 -1.13
CA LEU A 285 5.01 4.12 -0.28
C LEU A 285 4.59 4.81 1.03
N HIS A 286 3.74 4.16 1.82
CA HIS A 286 3.22 4.69 3.08
C HIS A 286 4.23 4.64 4.22
N GLY A 287 5.24 3.74 4.16
CA GLY A 287 6.18 3.50 5.26
C GLY A 287 6.84 4.75 5.81
N PRO A 288 7.46 5.64 4.98
CA PRO A 288 8.09 6.87 5.47
C PRO A 288 7.11 7.80 6.21
N ARG A 289 5.83 7.85 5.75
CA ARG A 289 4.80 8.66 6.40
C ARG A 289 4.37 8.05 7.73
N VAL A 290 4.17 6.73 7.78
CA VAL A 290 3.83 6.01 9.04
C VAL A 290 4.94 6.16 10.05
N ARG A 291 6.22 6.00 9.65
CA ARG A 291 7.37 6.24 10.51
C ARG A 291 7.35 7.66 11.11
N ALA A 292 7.15 8.67 10.27
CA ALA A 292 7.10 10.06 10.73
C ALA A 292 5.96 10.29 11.74
N LEU A 293 4.80 9.66 11.57
CA LEU A 293 3.68 9.74 12.52
C LEU A 293 4.02 9.06 13.86
N ILE A 294 4.66 7.88 13.84
CA ILE A 294 5.10 7.20 15.06
C ILE A 294 6.14 8.04 15.81
N GLU A 295 7.11 8.61 15.09
CA GLU A 295 8.12 9.50 15.67
C GLU A 295 7.49 10.77 16.31
N GLN A 296 6.42 11.33 15.71
CA GLN A 296 5.65 12.44 16.32
C GLN A 296 4.97 11.99 17.62
N LEU A 297 4.29 10.84 17.58
CA LEU A 297 3.63 10.27 18.76
C LEU A 297 4.62 9.98 19.90
N ALA A 298 5.79 9.43 19.58
CA ALA A 298 6.85 9.14 20.54
C ALA A 298 7.40 10.42 21.22
N ARG A 299 7.33 11.59 20.54
CA ARG A 299 7.65 12.89 21.13
C ARG A 299 6.48 13.54 21.90
N GLY A 300 5.33 12.86 21.99
CA GLY A 300 4.12 13.39 22.63
C GLY A 300 3.37 14.43 21.78
N GLU A 301 3.66 14.49 20.49
CA GLU A 301 2.96 15.36 19.53
C GLU A 301 1.65 14.70 19.05
N THR A 302 0.67 15.50 18.66
CA THR A 302 -0.58 14.99 18.07
C THR A 302 -0.49 15.09 16.55
N PRO A 303 -0.47 13.96 15.81
CA PRO A 303 -0.43 13.98 14.36
C PRO A 303 -1.78 14.38 13.76
N GLU A 304 -1.77 14.74 12.45
CA GLU A 304 -3.00 14.93 11.68
C GLU A 304 -3.82 13.65 11.61
N LYS A 305 -5.15 13.77 11.68
CA LYS A 305 -6.06 12.62 11.62
C LYS A 305 -6.03 11.93 10.27
N LEU A 306 -5.96 12.68 9.18
CA LEU A 306 -5.94 12.19 7.80
C LEU A 306 -4.69 12.70 7.09
N SER A 307 -3.87 11.78 6.59
CA SER A 307 -2.64 12.07 5.87
C SER A 307 -2.72 11.50 4.46
N TYR A 308 -3.05 12.35 3.50
CA TYR A 308 -3.16 11.96 2.10
C TYR A 308 -1.79 11.85 1.42
N MET A 309 -1.63 10.80 0.61
CA MET A 309 -0.47 10.66 -0.28
C MET A 309 -0.60 11.58 -1.49
N PRO A 310 0.50 12.17 -1.99
CA PRO A 310 0.49 12.88 -3.26
C PRO A 310 0.37 11.89 -4.41
N GLU A 311 -0.56 12.16 -5.35
CA GLU A 311 -0.90 11.27 -6.46
C GLU A 311 -1.21 12.07 -7.71
N ALA A 312 -1.06 11.43 -8.89
CA ALA A 312 -1.26 12.04 -10.19
C ALA A 312 -1.94 11.08 -11.18
N LEU A 313 -2.40 11.63 -12.32
CA LEU A 313 -2.87 10.85 -13.46
C LEU A 313 -1.80 10.84 -14.56
N PHE A 314 -1.63 9.70 -15.21
CA PHE A 314 -0.64 9.50 -16.26
C PHE A 314 -1.29 8.99 -17.54
N THR A 315 -0.91 9.63 -18.64
CA THR A 315 -1.20 9.20 -20.01
C THR A 315 0.12 9.05 -20.76
N ALA A 316 0.12 8.46 -21.94
CA ALA A 316 1.32 8.33 -22.77
C ALA A 316 2.06 9.68 -22.97
N ASP A 317 1.31 10.78 -23.09
CA ASP A 317 1.87 12.12 -23.32
C ASP A 317 2.52 12.74 -22.07
N THR A 318 2.04 12.38 -20.87
CA THR A 318 2.56 12.93 -19.60
C THR A 318 3.72 12.12 -19.05
N LEU A 319 3.93 10.89 -19.54
CA LEU A 319 5.00 10.00 -19.08
C LEU A 319 6.34 10.33 -19.73
N THR A 320 7.35 10.60 -18.90
CA THR A 320 8.74 10.76 -19.31
C THR A 320 9.56 9.50 -19.00
N ALA A 321 10.67 9.31 -19.70
CA ALA A 321 11.60 8.21 -19.41
C ALA A 321 12.14 8.29 -17.98
N GLU A 322 12.44 9.51 -17.50
CA GLU A 322 12.94 9.75 -16.14
C GLU A 322 11.91 9.31 -15.07
N LEU A 323 10.62 9.62 -15.29
CA LEU A 323 9.55 9.21 -14.37
C LEU A 323 9.44 7.68 -14.32
N LEU A 324 9.49 7.00 -15.48
CA LEU A 324 9.45 5.53 -15.56
C LEU A 324 10.66 4.90 -14.87
N GLU A 325 11.86 5.45 -15.05
CA GLU A 325 13.08 4.96 -14.40
C GLU A 325 13.03 5.16 -12.88
N SER A 326 12.48 6.28 -12.42
CA SER A 326 12.38 6.61 -10.99
C SER A 326 11.28 5.84 -10.25
N ARG A 327 10.30 5.26 -10.98
CA ARG A 327 9.23 4.49 -10.36
C ARG A 327 9.78 3.20 -9.72
N VAL A 328 9.66 3.07 -8.42
CA VAL A 328 10.23 1.94 -7.64
C VAL A 328 9.26 0.80 -7.39
N TYR A 329 7.99 0.98 -7.74
CA TYR A 329 6.90 0.00 -7.58
C TYR A 329 6.11 -0.22 -8.85
#